data_d57aadb2a4eaa909332f4938fa3a2283
#
_entry.id   d57aadb2a4eaa909332f4938fa3a2283
#
_cell.length_a   1.000
_cell.length_b   1.000
_cell.length_c   1.000
_cell.angle_alpha   90.00
_cell.angle_beta   90.00
_cell.angle_gamma   90.00
#
_symmetry.space_group_name_H-M   'P 1'
#
loop_
_entity.id
_entity.type
_entity.pdbx_description
1 polymer ?
#
loop_
_entity_poly.entity_id
_entity_poly.type
_entity_poly.pdbx_seq_one_letter_code
_entity_poly.pdbx_strand_id
1 'polypeptide(L)'
;MSDRIIGEKRNVPSSSAKSGMSPVSIAGLYVYPVKSCRGTEIEESLLLDTGLEHDREWMVVTPDGRFLTQREEPRLALVDVDLDPRRLRLASAGRGSVEVSVESRGASVDVVVWRDRCRALDEGDVAAGWLSGVLGRAVRLVRFDAAGRRPCDPAWTGGVAAHSRFADGFPLLAISRASLDDLNARLPRPLPLNRFRPNLVLDGLPPYGEDRMGDLVAEGLRLRAVKPCTRCRITTTDQQTAVVDPDEPLRTLKAYRWNARLHGIAFGQNVIVVEGAGTTLRRGLELRAAADFG
;
A
#
# COMPACT_ATOMS: atom_id res chain seq x y z
N MET A 1 20.39 7.31 76.77
CA MET A 1 21.13 6.72 75.59
C MET A 1 20.15 6.49 74.54
N SER A 2 20.15 7.39 73.54
CA SER A 2 19.22 7.38 72.41
C SER A 2 20.01 7.09 71.12
N ASP A 3 19.75 5.97 70.53
CA ASP A 3 20.30 5.70 69.23
C ASP A 3 19.24 6.02 68.18
N ARG A 4 19.56 7.03 67.34
CA ARG A 4 18.83 7.39 66.13
C ARG A 4 19.28 6.51 65.00
N ILE A 5 18.35 5.70 64.42
CA ILE A 5 18.56 4.99 63.19
C ILE A 5 18.20 5.96 62.03
N ILE A 6 19.21 6.33 61.27
CA ILE A 6 19.08 7.15 60.06
C ILE A 6 18.65 6.22 58.90
N GLY A 7 17.40 6.40 58.46
CA GLY A 7 16.87 5.69 57.29
C GLY A 7 17.46 6.25 55.99
N GLU A 8 18.24 5.46 55.31
CA GLU A 8 18.80 5.72 53.98
C GLU A 8 17.71 5.63 52.91
N LYS A 9 17.29 6.78 52.39
CA LYS A 9 16.38 6.84 51.23
C LYS A 9 17.13 6.36 49.97
N ARG A 10 16.85 5.17 49.51
CA ARG A 10 17.27 4.70 48.19
C ARG A 10 16.57 5.55 47.14
N ASN A 11 17.34 6.30 46.40
CA ASN A 11 16.93 7.05 45.25
C ASN A 11 16.69 6.05 44.09
N VAL A 12 15.43 5.78 43.78
CA VAL A 12 15.04 5.00 42.60
C VAL A 12 15.14 5.96 41.42
N PRO A 13 15.99 5.70 40.41
CA PRO A 13 16.01 6.55 39.23
C PRO A 13 14.68 6.38 38.49
N SER A 14 13.93 7.46 38.35
CA SER A 14 12.77 7.55 37.48
C SER A 14 13.28 7.38 36.01
N SER A 15 13.12 6.22 35.44
CA SER A 15 13.31 6.05 34.00
C SER A 15 12.16 6.75 33.27
N SER A 16 12.33 8.04 32.99
CA SER A 16 11.54 8.71 31.98
C SER A 16 11.91 8.04 30.65
N ALA A 17 11.09 7.11 30.16
CA ALA A 17 11.15 6.62 28.81
C ALA A 17 10.98 7.81 27.87
N LYS A 18 12.08 8.38 27.39
CA LYS A 18 12.07 9.30 26.28
C LYS A 18 11.48 8.53 25.11
N SER A 19 10.30 8.90 24.63
CA SER A 19 9.76 8.44 23.36
C SER A 19 10.73 8.87 22.26
N GLY A 20 11.73 8.04 22.00
CA GLY A 20 12.78 8.32 21.01
C GLY A 20 12.19 8.18 19.63
N MET A 21 12.15 9.27 18.85
CA MET A 21 11.89 9.18 17.43
C MET A 21 13.14 8.64 16.73
N SER A 22 13.01 7.52 16.03
CA SER A 22 14.09 6.92 15.26
C SER A 22 14.17 7.53 13.86
N PRO A 23 15.37 7.77 13.33
CA PRO A 23 15.55 8.21 11.95
C PRO A 23 15.15 7.09 11.00
N VAL A 24 14.36 7.43 10.00
CA VAL A 24 13.86 6.54 8.95
C VAL A 24 13.94 7.29 7.63
N SER A 25 14.25 6.61 6.53
CA SER A 25 14.23 7.22 5.20
C SER A 25 13.33 6.46 4.24
N ILE A 26 12.80 7.16 3.24
CA ILE A 26 12.09 6.55 2.12
C ILE A 26 13.13 6.00 1.15
N ALA A 27 13.40 4.69 1.22
CA ALA A 27 14.37 4.02 0.36
C ALA A 27 13.83 3.70 -1.04
N GLY A 28 12.49 3.67 -1.20
CA GLY A 28 11.83 3.47 -2.48
C GLY A 28 10.38 3.95 -2.44
N LEU A 29 9.93 4.47 -3.58
CA LEU A 29 8.55 4.90 -3.82
C LEU A 29 7.99 4.09 -4.98
N TYR A 30 6.75 3.61 -4.82
CA TYR A 30 6.07 2.82 -5.85
C TYR A 30 4.63 3.29 -6.04
N VAL A 31 4.24 3.42 -7.28
CA VAL A 31 2.87 3.75 -7.69
C VAL A 31 2.30 2.59 -8.51
N TYR A 32 1.03 2.31 -8.33
CA TYR A 32 0.27 1.27 -9.03
C TYR A 32 -0.97 1.90 -9.65
N PRO A 33 -0.86 2.61 -10.79
CA PRO A 33 -1.98 3.40 -11.30
C PRO A 33 -3.24 2.58 -11.52
N VAL A 34 -3.10 1.35 -12.01
CA VAL A 34 -4.21 0.42 -12.20
C VAL A 34 -4.19 -0.66 -11.13
N LYS A 35 -5.29 -0.79 -10.37
CA LYS A 35 -5.45 -1.84 -9.36
C LYS A 35 -5.11 -3.21 -9.95
N SER A 36 -4.23 -3.95 -9.27
CA SER A 36 -3.76 -5.30 -9.65
C SER A 36 -2.88 -5.38 -10.90
N CYS A 37 -2.68 -4.32 -11.68
CA CYS A 37 -1.68 -4.31 -12.73
C CYS A 37 -0.28 -4.04 -12.18
N ARG A 38 0.74 -4.04 -13.06
CA ARG A 38 2.13 -3.79 -12.69
C ARG A 38 2.29 -2.41 -12.06
N GLY A 39 3.16 -2.30 -11.07
CA GLY A 39 3.53 -1.03 -10.46
C GLY A 39 4.86 -0.52 -11.01
N THR A 40 5.10 0.76 -10.81
CA THR A 40 6.31 1.46 -11.26
C THR A 40 7.03 2.04 -10.05
N GLU A 41 8.34 1.87 -9.99
CA GLU A 41 9.19 2.62 -9.08
C GLU A 41 9.35 4.05 -9.60
N ILE A 42 9.27 5.02 -8.70
CA ILE A 42 9.32 6.44 -9.02
C ILE A 42 10.29 7.15 -8.08
N GLU A 43 10.87 8.25 -8.51
CA GLU A 43 11.77 9.05 -7.66
C GLU A 43 10.98 10.02 -6.76
N GLU A 44 9.87 10.54 -7.24
CA GLU A 44 9.01 11.44 -6.48
C GLU A 44 7.54 11.36 -6.91
N SER A 45 6.65 11.79 -6.04
CA SER A 45 5.21 11.89 -6.32
C SER A 45 4.56 12.96 -5.44
N LEU A 46 3.57 13.63 -5.97
CA LEU A 46 2.68 14.46 -5.18
C LEU A 46 1.91 13.57 -4.19
N LEU A 47 1.87 13.97 -2.93
CA LEU A 47 1.06 13.35 -1.89
C LEU A 47 -0.32 14.00 -1.87
N LEU A 48 -1.35 13.20 -1.99
CA LEU A 48 -2.74 13.61 -1.87
C LEU A 48 -3.33 13.05 -0.56
N ASP A 49 -4.51 13.49 -0.17
CA ASP A 49 -5.26 12.92 0.96
C ASP A 49 -5.61 11.42 0.73
N THR A 50 -5.64 11.00 -0.53
CA THR A 50 -5.90 9.62 -0.97
C THR A 50 -4.63 8.81 -1.25
N GLY A 51 -3.44 9.27 -0.85
CA GLY A 51 -2.15 8.61 -1.08
C GLY A 51 -1.31 9.28 -2.16
N LEU A 52 -0.43 8.53 -2.82
CA LEU A 52 0.36 9.05 -3.92
C LEU A 52 -0.54 9.40 -5.11
N GLU A 53 -0.17 10.45 -5.83
CA GLU A 53 -0.88 10.84 -7.05
C GLU A 53 -0.98 9.65 -8.00
N HIS A 54 -2.15 9.48 -8.61
CA HIS A 54 -2.51 8.37 -9.51
C HIS A 54 -2.43 6.97 -8.91
N ASP A 55 -2.10 6.78 -7.64
CA ASP A 55 -2.06 5.43 -7.06
C ASP A 55 -3.46 4.82 -6.98
N ARG A 56 -3.64 3.62 -7.61
CA ARG A 56 -4.92 2.89 -7.72
C ARG A 56 -6.09 3.81 -8.15
N GLU A 57 -5.81 4.71 -9.07
CA GLU A 57 -6.83 5.59 -9.64
C GLU A 57 -7.69 4.86 -10.68
N TRP A 58 -7.11 3.87 -11.36
CA TRP A 58 -7.84 3.01 -12.29
C TRP A 58 -8.01 1.59 -11.76
N MET A 59 -9.03 0.92 -12.29
CA MET A 59 -9.37 -0.44 -11.91
C MET A 59 -10.02 -1.18 -13.07
N VAL A 60 -9.69 -2.47 -13.21
CA VAL A 60 -10.38 -3.36 -14.13
C VAL A 60 -11.59 -3.95 -13.43
N VAL A 61 -12.74 -3.89 -14.09
CA VAL A 61 -14.01 -4.44 -13.60
C VAL A 61 -14.63 -5.42 -14.59
N THR A 62 -15.44 -6.31 -14.08
CA THR A 62 -16.34 -7.14 -14.87
C THR A 62 -17.50 -6.30 -15.44
N PRO A 63 -18.26 -6.76 -16.46
CA PRO A 63 -19.35 -5.99 -17.05
C PRO A 63 -20.43 -5.57 -16.05
N ASP A 64 -20.59 -6.31 -14.94
CA ASP A 64 -21.50 -6.00 -13.82
C ASP A 64 -20.89 -5.04 -12.78
N GLY A 65 -19.72 -4.44 -13.06
CA GLY A 65 -19.09 -3.43 -12.22
C GLY A 65 -18.31 -3.97 -11.03
N ARG A 66 -18.12 -5.28 -10.91
CA ARG A 66 -17.33 -5.88 -9.81
C ARG A 66 -15.82 -5.80 -10.14
N PHE A 67 -15.02 -5.39 -9.17
CA PHE A 67 -13.56 -5.29 -9.34
C PHE A 67 -12.92 -6.65 -9.62
N LEU A 68 -11.92 -6.65 -10.51
CA LEU A 68 -11.10 -7.81 -10.84
C LEU A 68 -9.70 -7.65 -10.23
N THR A 69 -9.15 -8.75 -9.73
CA THR A 69 -7.83 -8.76 -9.11
C THR A 69 -6.97 -9.93 -9.55
N GLN A 70 -5.66 -9.88 -9.25
CA GLN A 70 -4.75 -11.01 -9.47
C GLN A 70 -5.17 -12.30 -8.74
N ARG A 71 -6.11 -12.25 -7.78
CA ARG A 71 -6.65 -13.47 -7.12
C ARG A 71 -7.45 -14.32 -8.10
N GLU A 72 -8.13 -13.68 -9.03
CA GLU A 72 -9.01 -14.31 -10.01
C GLU A 72 -8.38 -14.33 -11.40
N GLU A 73 -7.56 -13.33 -11.68
CA GLU A 73 -6.91 -13.14 -12.98
C GLU A 73 -5.43 -12.73 -12.77
N PRO A 74 -4.53 -13.71 -12.54
CA PRO A 74 -3.11 -13.43 -12.32
C PRO A 74 -2.43 -12.67 -13.46
N ARG A 75 -2.93 -12.80 -14.71
CA ARG A 75 -2.40 -12.10 -15.89
C ARG A 75 -2.49 -10.58 -15.80
N LEU A 76 -3.28 -10.02 -14.88
CA LEU A 76 -3.23 -8.59 -14.58
C LEU A 76 -1.82 -8.14 -14.18
N ALA A 77 -1.01 -9.02 -13.58
CA ALA A 77 0.38 -8.73 -13.24
C ALA A 77 1.26 -8.48 -14.48
N LEU A 78 0.85 -8.96 -15.64
CA LEU A 78 1.57 -8.83 -16.92
C LEU A 78 1.14 -7.61 -17.73
N VAL A 79 0.20 -6.83 -17.24
CA VAL A 79 -0.18 -5.57 -17.85
C VAL A 79 0.79 -4.50 -17.37
N ASP A 80 1.67 -4.07 -18.25
CA ASP A 80 2.57 -2.94 -18.05
C ASP A 80 1.75 -1.65 -18.04
N VAL A 81 2.11 -0.77 -17.12
CA VAL A 81 1.43 0.51 -16.94
C VAL A 81 2.46 1.62 -17.00
N ASP A 82 2.30 2.49 -17.98
CA ASP A 82 3.08 3.71 -18.15
C ASP A 82 2.14 4.90 -18.06
N LEU A 83 2.52 5.90 -17.28
CA LEU A 83 1.69 7.07 -17.00
C LEU A 83 2.51 8.33 -17.20
N ASP A 84 2.04 9.19 -18.06
CA ASP A 84 2.50 10.56 -18.20
C ASP A 84 1.37 11.56 -17.85
N PRO A 85 1.63 12.88 -17.75
CA PRO A 85 0.59 13.84 -17.34
C PRO A 85 -0.65 13.88 -18.23
N ARG A 86 -0.62 13.30 -19.44
CA ARG A 86 -1.71 13.36 -20.40
C ARG A 86 -2.39 12.03 -20.66
N ARG A 87 -1.69 10.92 -20.41
CA ARG A 87 -2.19 9.60 -20.81
C ARG A 87 -1.71 8.49 -19.87
N LEU A 88 -2.58 7.53 -19.71
CA LEU A 88 -2.29 6.22 -19.18
C LEU A 88 -2.13 5.27 -20.37
N ARG A 89 -0.96 4.65 -20.50
CA ARG A 89 -0.69 3.62 -21.49
C ARG A 89 -0.64 2.25 -20.81
N LEU A 90 -1.41 1.32 -21.33
CA LEU A 90 -1.37 -0.08 -20.92
C LEU A 90 -0.77 -0.91 -22.06
N ALA A 91 0.14 -1.83 -21.72
CA ALA A 91 0.78 -2.70 -22.70
C ALA A 91 0.87 -4.14 -22.16
N SER A 92 0.92 -5.11 -23.05
CA SER A 92 1.16 -6.50 -22.71
C SER A 92 1.92 -7.20 -23.84
N ALA A 93 2.86 -8.07 -23.48
CA ALA A 93 3.69 -8.78 -24.45
C ALA A 93 2.84 -9.53 -25.49
N GLY A 94 3.11 -9.32 -26.77
CA GLY A 94 2.38 -9.96 -27.88
C GLY A 94 0.95 -9.44 -28.11
N ARG A 95 0.50 -8.40 -27.37
CA ARG A 95 -0.85 -7.82 -27.46
C ARG A 95 -0.87 -6.32 -27.79
N GLY A 96 0.31 -5.72 -28.04
CA GLY A 96 0.42 -4.29 -28.30
C GLY A 96 0.07 -3.44 -27.05
N SER A 97 -0.51 -2.27 -27.30
CA SER A 97 -0.86 -1.33 -26.23
C SER A 97 -2.13 -0.55 -26.53
N VAL A 98 -2.73 0.01 -25.49
CA VAL A 98 -3.83 0.97 -25.56
C VAL A 98 -3.49 2.19 -24.72
N GLU A 99 -3.98 3.35 -25.14
CA GLU A 99 -3.83 4.61 -24.40
C GLU A 99 -5.19 5.19 -24.05
N VAL A 100 -5.32 5.73 -22.86
CA VAL A 100 -6.48 6.49 -22.41
C VAL A 100 -6.02 7.87 -21.92
N SER A 101 -6.79 8.91 -22.21
CA SER A 101 -6.47 10.27 -21.76
C SER A 101 -6.75 10.40 -20.27
N VAL A 102 -5.82 11.00 -19.52
CA VAL A 102 -6.00 11.35 -18.10
C VAL A 102 -7.08 12.43 -17.92
N GLU A 103 -7.34 13.23 -18.94
CA GLU A 103 -8.38 14.27 -18.93
C GLU A 103 -9.75 13.76 -19.39
N SER A 104 -9.85 12.49 -19.85
CA SER A 104 -11.11 11.92 -20.34
C SER A 104 -12.19 11.99 -19.25
N ARG A 105 -13.40 12.35 -19.67
CA ARG A 105 -14.61 12.32 -18.83
C ARG A 105 -15.57 11.30 -19.40
N GLY A 106 -15.27 10.03 -19.16
CA GLY A 106 -16.13 8.93 -19.55
C GLY A 106 -17.47 8.93 -18.83
N ALA A 107 -18.38 8.06 -19.27
CA ALA A 107 -19.67 7.89 -18.62
C ALA A 107 -19.51 7.48 -17.15
N SER A 108 -20.33 8.07 -16.27
CA SER A 108 -20.36 7.69 -14.86
C SER A 108 -21.01 6.32 -14.70
N VAL A 109 -20.34 5.42 -13.97
CA VAL A 109 -20.80 4.07 -13.70
C VAL A 109 -20.63 3.75 -12.22
N ASP A 110 -21.50 2.89 -11.69
CA ASP A 110 -21.36 2.37 -10.33
C ASP A 110 -20.52 1.10 -10.36
N VAL A 111 -19.53 1.05 -9.45
CA VAL A 111 -18.65 -0.11 -9.29
C VAL A 111 -18.58 -0.56 -7.85
N VAL A 112 -18.18 -1.81 -7.64
CA VAL A 112 -18.05 -2.40 -6.31
C VAL A 112 -16.60 -2.78 -6.05
N VAL A 113 -16.05 -2.27 -4.94
CA VAL A 113 -14.73 -2.62 -4.40
C VAL A 113 -14.91 -3.19 -3.00
N TRP A 114 -14.76 -4.49 -2.84
CA TRP A 114 -15.09 -5.20 -1.60
C TRP A 114 -16.57 -5.01 -1.19
N ARG A 115 -16.83 -4.24 -0.16
CA ARG A 115 -18.19 -3.91 0.34
C ARG A 115 -18.63 -2.52 -0.09
N ASP A 116 -17.75 -1.74 -0.68
CA ASP A 116 -17.97 -0.35 -0.99
C ASP A 116 -18.55 -0.21 -2.41
N ARG A 117 -19.60 0.56 -2.54
CA ARG A 117 -20.08 1.06 -3.84
C ARG A 117 -19.43 2.40 -4.10
N CYS A 118 -18.81 2.54 -5.26
CA CYS A 118 -18.13 3.75 -5.67
C CYS A 118 -18.64 4.20 -7.04
N ARG A 119 -18.66 5.50 -7.26
CA ARG A 119 -18.80 6.06 -8.60
C ARG A 119 -17.45 6.04 -9.29
N ALA A 120 -17.45 5.67 -10.55
CA ALA A 120 -16.29 5.63 -11.42
C ALA A 120 -16.65 6.20 -12.79
N LEU A 121 -15.64 6.51 -13.58
CA LEU A 121 -15.76 6.93 -14.98
C LEU A 121 -15.27 5.80 -15.87
N ASP A 122 -16.09 5.40 -16.83
CA ASP A 122 -15.74 4.34 -17.79
C ASP A 122 -14.77 4.90 -18.85
N GLU A 123 -13.63 4.24 -19.05
CA GLU A 123 -12.59 4.68 -20.00
C GLU A 123 -12.88 4.28 -21.45
N GLY A 124 -14.05 3.71 -21.73
CA GLY A 124 -14.57 3.47 -23.06
C GLY A 124 -14.22 2.12 -23.68
N ASP A 125 -14.78 1.89 -24.85
CA ASP A 125 -14.78 0.58 -25.51
C ASP A 125 -13.41 0.17 -26.06
N VAL A 126 -12.56 1.12 -26.42
CA VAL A 126 -11.20 0.84 -26.93
C VAL A 126 -10.35 0.19 -25.84
N ALA A 127 -10.34 0.76 -24.63
CA ALA A 127 -9.63 0.21 -23.48
C ALA A 127 -10.26 -1.13 -23.05
N ALA A 128 -11.59 -1.21 -23.03
CA ALA A 128 -12.32 -2.43 -22.69
C ALA A 128 -12.02 -3.58 -23.67
N GLY A 129 -12.03 -3.31 -24.97
CA GLY A 129 -11.74 -4.29 -26.01
C GLY A 129 -10.31 -4.82 -25.92
N TRP A 130 -9.33 -3.93 -25.75
CA TRP A 130 -7.94 -4.33 -25.61
C TRP A 130 -7.72 -5.20 -24.36
N LEU A 131 -8.19 -4.75 -23.20
CA LEU A 131 -8.07 -5.52 -21.94
C LEU A 131 -8.79 -6.86 -22.02
N SER A 132 -9.98 -6.89 -22.63
CA SER A 132 -10.72 -8.14 -22.83
C SER A 132 -9.94 -9.12 -23.72
N GLY A 133 -9.27 -8.62 -24.75
CA GLY A 133 -8.36 -9.41 -25.60
C GLY A 133 -7.15 -9.95 -24.85
N VAL A 134 -6.53 -9.14 -23.97
CA VAL A 134 -5.39 -9.55 -23.11
C VAL A 134 -5.82 -10.63 -22.12
N LEU A 135 -6.95 -10.42 -21.45
CA LEU A 135 -7.41 -11.29 -20.35
C LEU A 135 -8.30 -12.46 -20.83
N GLY A 136 -8.72 -12.47 -22.10
CA GLY A 136 -9.57 -13.53 -22.66
C GLY A 136 -10.97 -13.58 -22.03
N ARG A 137 -11.45 -12.47 -21.47
CA ARG A 137 -12.78 -12.33 -20.84
C ARG A 137 -13.27 -10.90 -20.93
N ALA A 138 -14.58 -10.70 -20.96
CA ALA A 138 -15.16 -9.37 -21.00
C ALA A 138 -14.82 -8.60 -19.71
N VAL A 139 -14.21 -7.41 -19.88
CA VAL A 139 -13.86 -6.50 -18.80
C VAL A 139 -13.94 -5.05 -19.27
N ARG A 140 -13.96 -4.11 -18.33
CA ARG A 140 -13.85 -2.68 -18.61
C ARG A 140 -12.77 -2.06 -17.74
N LEU A 141 -12.18 -0.96 -18.20
CA LEU A 141 -11.31 -0.09 -17.40
C LEU A 141 -12.16 1.06 -16.89
N VAL A 142 -12.05 1.32 -15.60
CA VAL A 142 -12.74 2.45 -14.96
C VAL A 142 -11.76 3.28 -14.16
N ARG A 143 -12.02 4.60 -14.03
CA ARG A 143 -11.26 5.53 -13.20
C ARG A 143 -12.10 5.98 -12.03
N PHE A 144 -11.48 6.18 -10.88
CA PHE A 144 -12.13 6.70 -9.69
C PHE A 144 -12.67 8.12 -9.96
N ASP A 145 -13.94 8.35 -9.66
CA ASP A 145 -14.53 9.70 -9.79
C ASP A 145 -13.95 10.60 -8.70
N ALA A 146 -13.21 11.63 -9.10
CA ALA A 146 -12.56 12.57 -8.17
C ALA A 146 -13.57 13.31 -7.27
N ALA A 147 -14.84 13.43 -7.68
CA ALA A 147 -15.90 13.97 -6.84
C ALA A 147 -16.39 12.96 -5.78
N GLY A 148 -16.06 11.68 -5.94
CA GLY A 148 -16.39 10.62 -5.01
C GLY A 148 -15.52 10.64 -3.77
N ARG A 149 -16.00 9.95 -2.72
CA ARG A 149 -15.22 9.72 -1.50
C ARG A 149 -15.39 8.25 -1.11
N ARG A 150 -14.26 7.60 -0.82
CA ARG A 150 -14.23 6.26 -0.27
C ARG A 150 -13.48 6.30 1.06
N PRO A 151 -14.19 6.43 2.19
CA PRO A 151 -13.57 6.57 3.50
C PRO A 151 -12.86 5.27 3.90
N CYS A 152 -11.72 5.41 4.58
CA CYS A 152 -11.08 4.32 5.28
C CYS A 152 -11.90 3.92 6.51
N ASP A 153 -11.72 2.68 6.96
CA ASP A 153 -12.41 2.16 8.15
C ASP A 153 -12.05 3.02 9.40
N PRO A 154 -13.02 3.74 9.98
CA PRO A 154 -12.79 4.66 11.10
C PRO A 154 -12.29 3.96 12.37
N ALA A 155 -12.54 2.66 12.53
CA ALA A 155 -12.01 1.88 13.65
C ALA A 155 -10.47 1.85 13.70
N TRP A 156 -9.80 2.24 12.61
CA TRP A 156 -8.34 2.22 12.50
C TRP A 156 -7.71 3.60 12.32
N THR A 157 -8.48 4.62 11.95
CA THR A 157 -7.90 5.93 11.60
C THR A 157 -7.67 6.84 12.81
N GLY A 158 -8.08 6.43 14.02
CA GLY A 158 -7.92 7.24 15.22
C GLY A 158 -8.60 8.61 15.15
N GLY A 159 -9.75 8.68 14.48
CA GLY A 159 -10.53 9.92 14.32
C GLY A 159 -10.08 10.80 13.12
N VAL A 160 -9.05 10.40 12.38
CA VAL A 160 -8.64 11.10 11.15
C VAL A 160 -9.59 10.74 10.01
N ALA A 161 -10.11 11.73 9.31
CA ALA A 161 -10.91 11.53 8.09
C ALA A 161 -9.97 11.16 6.93
N ALA A 162 -9.70 9.88 6.77
CA ALA A 162 -8.83 9.35 5.72
C ALA A 162 -9.66 8.70 4.60
N HIS A 163 -9.17 8.81 3.38
CA HIS A 163 -9.82 8.30 2.18
C HIS A 163 -8.83 7.51 1.33
N SER A 164 -9.34 6.64 0.48
CA SER A 164 -8.56 5.94 -0.53
C SER A 164 -9.34 5.90 -1.84
N ARG A 165 -8.62 5.70 -2.96
CA ARG A 165 -9.24 5.41 -4.25
C ARG A 165 -9.57 3.91 -4.34
N PHE A 166 -9.10 3.21 -5.36
CA PHE A 166 -9.32 1.76 -5.51
C PHE A 166 -8.33 0.89 -4.73
N ALA A 167 -7.53 1.47 -3.81
CA ALA A 167 -6.72 0.67 -2.87
C ALA A 167 -7.61 -0.24 -2.00
N ASP A 168 -7.05 -1.28 -1.37
CA ASP A 168 -7.87 -2.27 -0.67
C ASP A 168 -8.61 -1.68 0.55
N GLY A 169 -8.01 -0.75 1.29
CA GLY A 169 -8.68 -0.12 2.43
C GLY A 169 -8.03 1.17 2.92
N PHE A 170 -6.76 1.39 2.58
CA PHE A 170 -5.97 2.55 3.02
C PHE A 170 -5.14 3.10 1.86
N PRO A 171 -4.81 4.42 1.90
CA PRO A 171 -4.15 5.08 0.78
C PRO A 171 -2.72 4.61 0.52
N LEU A 172 -1.98 4.21 1.54
CA LEU A 172 -0.58 3.84 1.42
C LEU A 172 -0.29 2.52 2.14
N LEU A 173 0.70 1.80 1.64
CA LEU A 173 1.29 0.63 2.29
C LEU A 173 2.80 0.88 2.45
N ALA A 174 3.30 0.76 3.69
CA ALA A 174 4.71 0.85 4.03
C ALA A 174 5.27 -0.53 4.39
N ILE A 175 6.48 -0.82 3.93
CA ILE A 175 7.25 -2.02 4.27
C ILE A 175 8.68 -1.60 4.55
N SER A 176 9.28 -2.11 5.64
CA SER A 176 10.70 -1.95 5.91
C SER A 176 11.54 -2.86 4.99
N ARG A 177 12.66 -2.36 4.48
CA ARG A 177 13.62 -3.17 3.73
C ARG A 177 14.12 -4.35 4.58
N ALA A 178 14.47 -4.08 5.82
CA ALA A 178 14.93 -5.12 6.74
C ALA A 178 13.88 -6.22 6.98
N SER A 179 12.59 -5.91 6.92
CA SER A 179 11.51 -6.91 7.01
C SER A 179 11.47 -7.84 5.79
N LEU A 180 11.70 -7.29 4.60
CA LEU A 180 11.81 -8.10 3.38
C LEU A 180 13.06 -8.98 3.41
N ASP A 181 14.19 -8.44 3.88
CA ASP A 181 15.45 -9.18 3.98
C ASP A 181 15.34 -10.35 4.96
N ASP A 182 14.72 -10.14 6.14
CA ASP A 182 14.47 -11.21 7.10
C ASP A 182 13.51 -12.28 6.54
N LEU A 183 12.45 -11.87 5.85
CA LEU A 183 11.57 -12.82 5.17
C LEU A 183 12.34 -13.63 4.12
N ASN A 184 13.13 -12.96 3.29
CA ASN A 184 13.90 -13.60 2.23
C ASN A 184 14.96 -14.58 2.77
N ALA A 185 15.53 -14.31 3.95
CA ALA A 185 16.43 -15.23 4.63
C ALA A 185 15.73 -16.54 5.11
N ARG A 186 14.40 -16.51 5.23
CA ARG A 186 13.57 -17.67 5.66
C ARG A 186 12.94 -18.42 4.49
N LEU A 187 12.88 -17.79 3.32
CA LEU A 187 12.26 -18.40 2.13
C LEU A 187 13.21 -19.36 1.42
N PRO A 188 12.72 -20.42 0.79
CA PRO A 188 13.52 -21.31 -0.06
C PRO A 188 14.16 -20.56 -1.24
N ARG A 189 13.52 -19.50 -1.73
CA ARG A 189 14.00 -18.60 -2.76
C ARG A 189 13.58 -17.17 -2.41
N PRO A 190 14.48 -16.18 -2.51
CA PRO A 190 14.13 -14.81 -2.22
C PRO A 190 13.07 -14.31 -3.20
N LEU A 191 12.15 -13.51 -2.70
CA LEU A 191 11.08 -12.87 -3.47
C LEU A 191 11.35 -11.37 -3.62
N PRO A 192 11.02 -10.81 -4.78
CA PRO A 192 11.15 -9.38 -4.99
C PRO A 192 10.05 -8.63 -4.25
N LEU A 193 10.33 -7.36 -3.91
CA LEU A 193 9.43 -6.47 -3.19
C LEU A 193 8.06 -6.30 -3.85
N ASN A 194 8.03 -6.32 -5.19
CA ASN A 194 6.80 -6.09 -5.98
C ASN A 194 5.69 -7.11 -5.71
N ARG A 195 6.00 -8.27 -5.10
CA ARG A 195 5.00 -9.24 -4.62
C ARG A 195 4.08 -8.64 -3.55
N PHE A 196 4.60 -7.73 -2.75
CA PHE A 196 3.90 -7.12 -1.61
C PHE A 196 3.26 -5.79 -1.95
N ARG A 197 3.63 -5.17 -3.07
CA ARG A 197 3.03 -3.96 -3.65
C ARG A 197 2.99 -2.75 -2.69
N PRO A 198 4.09 -2.43 -1.97
CA PRO A 198 4.13 -1.25 -1.11
C PRO A 198 4.17 0.05 -1.92
N ASN A 199 3.74 1.15 -1.30
CA ASN A 199 3.97 2.50 -1.80
C ASN A 199 5.28 3.06 -1.25
N LEU A 200 5.56 2.80 0.03
CA LEU A 200 6.74 3.28 0.75
C LEU A 200 7.60 2.10 1.16
N VAL A 201 8.85 2.10 0.73
CA VAL A 201 9.88 1.23 1.26
C VAL A 201 10.71 2.03 2.25
N LEU A 202 10.76 1.58 3.48
CA LEU A 202 11.43 2.30 4.56
C LEU A 202 12.79 1.67 4.87
N ASP A 203 13.78 2.52 5.13
CA ASP A 203 15.08 2.12 5.65
C ASP A 203 15.32 2.76 7.02
N GLY A 204 16.23 2.18 7.82
CA GLY A 204 16.50 2.64 9.18
C GLY A 204 15.68 1.96 10.28
N LEU A 205 14.74 1.09 9.94
CA LEU A 205 13.99 0.26 10.89
C LEU A 205 14.60 -1.15 10.99
N PRO A 206 14.59 -1.79 12.17
CA PRO A 206 14.89 -3.21 12.29
C PRO A 206 13.82 -4.07 11.58
N PRO A 207 14.06 -5.37 11.37
CA PRO A 207 13.03 -6.27 10.85
C PRO A 207 11.74 -6.14 11.65
N TYR A 208 10.63 -5.91 10.93
CA TYR A 208 9.28 -5.70 11.48
C TYR A 208 9.16 -4.47 12.41
N GLY A 209 10.11 -3.56 12.35
CA GLY A 209 10.06 -2.29 13.10
C GLY A 209 8.86 -1.44 12.72
N GLU A 210 8.37 -1.57 11.49
CA GLU A 210 7.14 -0.92 11.02
C GLU A 210 5.89 -1.35 11.80
N ASP A 211 5.88 -2.48 12.48
CA ASP A 211 4.75 -2.94 13.29
C ASP A 211 4.52 -2.09 14.54
N ARG A 212 5.56 -1.42 15.01
CA ARG A 212 5.54 -0.53 16.16
C ARG A 212 5.58 0.94 15.77
N MET A 213 5.51 1.21 14.49
CA MET A 213 5.56 2.56 13.94
C MET A 213 4.20 3.21 14.12
N GLY A 214 4.17 4.36 14.81
CA GLY A 214 3.02 5.25 14.87
C GLY A 214 3.08 6.29 13.73
N ASP A 215 3.40 7.54 14.08
CA ASP A 215 3.54 8.60 13.09
C ASP A 215 4.95 8.61 12.46
N LEU A 216 4.99 8.84 11.15
CA LEU A 216 6.17 9.23 10.38
C LEU A 216 6.08 10.73 10.12
N VAL A 217 7.06 11.50 10.60
CA VAL A 217 7.02 12.96 10.52
C VAL A 217 8.26 13.55 9.88
N ALA A 218 8.04 14.57 9.05
CA ALA A 218 9.02 15.55 8.60
C ALA A 218 8.39 16.95 8.68
N GLU A 219 9.11 17.99 8.29
CA GLU A 219 8.56 19.34 8.26
C GLU A 219 7.32 19.40 7.33
N GLY A 220 6.19 19.82 7.86
CA GLY A 220 4.92 19.92 7.12
C GLY A 220 4.33 18.58 6.67
N LEU A 221 4.85 17.44 7.15
CA LEU A 221 4.39 16.11 6.76
C LEU A 221 4.15 15.23 7.98
N ARG A 222 2.98 14.59 8.02
CA ARG A 222 2.67 13.52 8.99
C ARG A 222 1.89 12.41 8.33
N LEU A 223 2.50 11.24 8.29
CA LEU A 223 1.87 9.99 7.89
C LEU A 223 1.66 9.14 9.14
N ARG A 224 0.58 8.38 9.22
CA ARG A 224 0.29 7.51 10.36
C ARG A 224 0.12 6.07 9.95
N ALA A 225 0.89 5.18 10.55
CA ALA A 225 0.64 3.74 10.48
C ALA A 225 -0.59 3.42 11.34
N VAL A 226 -1.58 2.75 10.74
CA VAL A 226 -2.88 2.57 11.38
C VAL A 226 -3.27 1.10 11.55
N LYS A 227 -2.83 0.23 10.66
CA LYS A 227 -3.26 -1.16 10.66
C LYS A 227 -2.23 -2.07 10.02
N PRO A 228 -1.83 -3.18 10.66
CA PRO A 228 -1.04 -4.20 9.99
C PRO A 228 -1.71 -4.66 8.69
N CYS A 229 -0.94 -4.77 7.62
CA CYS A 229 -1.48 -5.22 6.33
C CYS A 229 -1.57 -6.73 6.32
N THR A 230 -2.79 -7.27 6.35
CA THR A 230 -3.02 -8.70 6.18
C THR A 230 -2.79 -9.12 4.74
N ARG A 231 -1.97 -10.15 4.55
CA ARG A 231 -1.55 -10.61 3.23
C ARG A 231 -2.48 -11.71 2.70
N CYS A 232 -2.70 -11.65 1.42
CA CYS A 232 -3.54 -12.62 0.71
C CYS A 232 -2.75 -13.27 -0.43
N ARG A 233 -3.36 -14.22 -1.13
CA ARG A 233 -2.74 -14.95 -2.23
C ARG A 233 -2.21 -14.10 -3.40
N ILE A 234 -2.49 -12.79 -3.48
CA ILE A 234 -1.84 -11.92 -4.48
C ILE A 234 -0.31 -11.95 -4.32
N THR A 235 0.19 -12.06 -3.08
CA THR A 235 1.63 -12.13 -2.82
C THR A 235 2.29 -13.40 -3.36
N THR A 236 1.52 -14.43 -3.68
CA THR A 236 2.02 -15.66 -4.29
C THR A 236 2.13 -15.58 -5.82
N THR A 237 1.57 -14.53 -6.44
CA THR A 237 1.62 -14.33 -7.89
C THR A 237 2.96 -13.75 -8.32
N ASP A 238 3.67 -14.42 -9.20
CA ASP A 238 4.86 -13.87 -9.83
C ASP A 238 4.50 -12.71 -10.77
N GLN A 239 5.10 -11.54 -10.52
CA GLN A 239 4.74 -10.31 -11.22
C GLN A 239 5.35 -10.22 -12.63
N GLN A 240 6.20 -11.18 -13.01
CA GLN A 240 6.81 -11.25 -14.34
C GLN A 240 6.20 -12.34 -15.23
N THR A 241 5.72 -13.42 -14.61
CA THR A 241 5.22 -14.60 -15.33
C THR A 241 3.74 -14.89 -15.08
N ALA A 242 3.12 -14.22 -14.10
CA ALA A 242 1.77 -14.50 -13.58
C ALA A 242 1.61 -15.93 -13.00
N VAL A 243 2.68 -16.68 -12.85
CA VAL A 243 2.65 -17.98 -12.18
C VAL A 243 2.33 -17.78 -10.70
N VAL A 244 1.38 -18.56 -10.22
CA VAL A 244 0.96 -18.54 -8.81
C VAL A 244 1.66 -19.65 -8.06
N ASP A 245 2.47 -19.29 -7.06
CA ASP A 245 3.03 -20.24 -6.12
C ASP A 245 1.90 -20.77 -5.21
N PRO A 246 1.77 -22.07 -4.98
CA PRO A 246 0.71 -22.60 -4.13
C PRO A 246 0.86 -22.18 -2.67
N ASP A 247 2.08 -21.93 -2.18
CA ASP A 247 2.40 -21.81 -0.78
C ASP A 247 3.08 -20.49 -0.40
N GLU A 248 4.15 -20.12 -1.13
CA GLU A 248 5.01 -19.01 -0.70
C GLU A 248 4.58 -17.64 -1.25
N PRO A 249 4.75 -16.60 -0.46
CA PRO A 249 5.38 -16.47 0.87
C PRO A 249 4.43 -16.76 2.04
N LEU A 250 3.17 -17.10 1.78
CA LEU A 250 2.15 -17.18 2.84
C LEU A 250 2.42 -18.30 3.85
N ARG A 251 2.94 -19.43 3.41
CA ARG A 251 3.30 -20.55 4.32
C ARG A 251 4.40 -20.10 5.29
N THR A 252 5.48 -19.55 4.79
CA THR A 252 6.59 -19.06 5.62
C THR A 252 6.14 -17.96 6.55
N LEU A 253 5.44 -16.93 6.05
CA LEU A 253 4.92 -15.85 6.88
C LEU A 253 3.96 -16.35 7.97
N LYS A 254 3.09 -17.33 7.68
CA LYS A 254 2.13 -17.86 8.63
C LYS A 254 2.81 -18.42 9.89
N ALA A 255 3.99 -18.97 9.76
CA ALA A 255 4.71 -19.59 10.87
C ALA A 255 5.09 -18.61 11.99
N TYR A 256 5.27 -17.30 11.68
CA TYR A 256 5.72 -16.31 12.66
C TYR A 256 5.06 -14.93 12.55
N ARG A 257 4.19 -14.71 11.53
CA ARG A 257 3.52 -13.43 11.29
C ARG A 257 1.99 -13.52 11.40
N TRP A 258 1.48 -14.55 12.06
CA TRP A 258 0.04 -14.65 12.32
C TRP A 258 -0.40 -13.61 13.33
N ASN A 259 -1.31 -12.74 12.91
CA ASN A 259 -1.91 -11.72 13.78
C ASN A 259 -3.29 -12.22 14.24
N ALA A 260 -3.39 -12.55 15.53
CA ALA A 260 -4.61 -13.09 16.10
C ALA A 260 -5.78 -12.09 16.09
N ARG A 261 -5.51 -10.78 16.30
CA ARG A 261 -6.54 -9.73 16.27
C ARG A 261 -7.17 -9.57 14.89
N LEU A 262 -6.37 -9.72 13.83
CA LEU A 262 -6.81 -9.56 12.45
C LEU A 262 -7.21 -10.88 11.78
N HIS A 263 -7.04 -12.00 12.48
CA HIS A 263 -7.21 -13.36 11.93
C HIS A 263 -6.51 -13.54 10.59
N GLY A 264 -5.28 -13.05 10.47
CA GLY A 264 -4.55 -13.07 9.21
C GLY A 264 -3.04 -12.91 9.34
N ILE A 265 -2.33 -13.19 8.25
CA ILE A 265 -0.88 -13.07 8.16
C ILE A 265 -0.54 -11.60 7.92
N ALA A 266 0.21 -10.97 8.82
CA ALA A 266 0.58 -9.56 8.73
C ALA A 266 1.99 -9.36 8.15
N PHE A 267 2.13 -8.46 7.17
CA PHE A 267 3.42 -8.03 6.64
C PHE A 267 3.30 -6.61 6.04
N GLY A 268 4.00 -5.65 6.65
CA GLY A 268 3.88 -4.22 6.37
C GLY A 268 2.69 -3.55 7.04
N GLN A 269 2.64 -2.22 6.95
CA GLN A 269 1.65 -1.37 7.62
C GLN A 269 0.86 -0.55 6.62
N ASN A 270 -0.46 -0.53 6.80
CA ASN A 270 -1.32 0.44 6.14
C ASN A 270 -1.10 1.82 6.79
N VAL A 271 -1.01 2.84 5.95
CA VAL A 271 -0.66 4.19 6.36
C VAL A 271 -1.66 5.18 5.78
N ILE A 272 -2.02 6.18 6.57
CA ILE A 272 -2.89 7.30 6.17
C ILE A 272 -2.10 8.62 6.15
N VAL A 273 -2.59 9.56 5.37
CA VAL A 273 -2.10 10.94 5.34
C VAL A 273 -2.84 11.73 6.42
N VAL A 274 -2.10 12.27 7.40
CA VAL A 274 -2.66 13.10 8.48
C VAL A 274 -2.44 14.56 8.16
N GLU A 275 -1.26 14.89 7.61
CA GLU A 275 -0.85 16.24 7.24
C GLU A 275 0.12 16.16 6.05
N GLY A 276 0.17 17.18 5.21
CA GLY A 276 1.10 17.28 4.09
C GLY A 276 0.51 16.89 2.73
N ALA A 277 -0.81 16.77 2.60
CA ALA A 277 -1.43 16.70 1.27
C ALA A 277 -1.07 17.97 0.46
N GLY A 278 -0.61 17.78 -0.77
CA GLY A 278 -0.05 18.83 -1.62
C GLY A 278 1.48 18.94 -1.57
N THR A 279 2.17 18.18 -0.69
CA THR A 279 3.64 18.11 -0.69
C THR A 279 4.15 17.01 -1.62
N THR A 280 5.41 17.10 -2.03
CA THR A 280 6.06 16.07 -2.83
C THR A 280 6.84 15.12 -1.92
N LEU A 281 6.49 13.83 -1.93
CA LEU A 281 7.33 12.79 -1.38
C LEU A 281 8.38 12.40 -2.40
N ARG A 282 9.61 12.18 -1.92
CA ARG A 282 10.74 11.76 -2.76
C ARG A 282 11.53 10.65 -2.12
N ARG A 283 12.16 9.84 -2.93
CA ARG A 283 13.17 8.88 -2.48
C ARG A 283 14.29 9.61 -1.75
N GLY A 284 14.80 9.04 -0.68
CA GLY A 284 15.81 9.66 0.19
C GLY A 284 15.25 10.66 1.21
N LEU A 285 13.93 10.95 1.23
CA LEU A 285 13.35 11.83 2.24
C LEU A 285 13.55 11.21 3.62
N GLU A 286 14.19 11.98 4.50
CA GLU A 286 14.38 11.61 5.90
C GLU A 286 13.12 11.93 6.71
N LEU A 287 12.71 10.98 7.51
CA LEU A 287 11.55 11.03 8.40
C LEU A 287 11.98 10.66 9.82
N ARG A 288 11.16 10.99 10.78
CA ARG A 288 11.28 10.48 12.14
C ARG A 288 10.06 9.60 12.44
N ALA A 289 10.33 8.37 12.82
CA ALA A 289 9.29 7.44 13.26
C ALA A 289 9.06 7.60 14.77
N ALA A 290 7.85 7.95 15.16
CA ALA A 290 7.39 7.79 16.53
C ALA A 290 7.07 6.30 16.73
N ALA A 291 7.67 5.67 17.73
CA ALA A 291 7.31 4.31 18.08
C ALA A 291 5.97 4.34 18.86
N ASP A 292 5.03 3.53 18.41
CA ASP A 292 3.84 3.22 19.20
C ASP A 292 4.18 2.06 20.14
N PHE A 293 4.21 2.34 21.43
CA PHE A 293 4.46 1.35 22.48
C PHE A 293 3.15 0.85 23.12
N GLY A 294 1.99 1.13 22.46
CA GLY A 294 0.68 0.74 22.93
C GLY A 294 0.40 -0.76 23.03
#